data_f53621b88606e0d4416b12fdf20e70e6
#
_entry.id   f53621b88606e0d4416b12fdf20e70e6
#
_cell.length_a   1.000
_cell.length_b   1.000
_cell.length_c   1.000
_cell.angle_alpha   90.00
_cell.angle_beta   90.00
_cell.angle_gamma   90.00
#
_symmetry.space_group_name_H-M   'P 1'
#
loop_
_entity.id
_entity.type
_entity.pdbx_description
1 polymer ?
#
loop_
_entity_poly.entity_id
_entity_poly.type
_entity_poly.pdbx_seq_one_letter_code
_entity_poly.pdbx_strand_id
1 'polypeptide(L)'
;MTTITDGPDRRNWQQLARNILGCARPRAILSISAHWESDGATLLTGQEFPPTIHDFRGFPQELFDIQYPARGDAALIQRVTDLLSGADIDLSHEWGLDHGTWSVLKPMFPK
;
A
#
# COMPACT_ATOMS: atom_id res chain seq x y z
N MET A 1 -14.28 -8.92 -2.18
CA MET A 1 -13.15 -8.06 -1.75
C MET A 1 -13.57 -7.18 -0.59
N THR A 2 -12.74 -7.05 0.43
CA THR A 2 -13.11 -6.41 1.70
C THR A 2 -13.31 -4.89 1.64
N THR A 3 -12.85 -4.25 0.57
CA THR A 3 -12.88 -2.77 0.45
C THR A 3 -14.29 -2.22 0.31
N ILE A 4 -15.17 -2.89 -0.42
CA ILE A 4 -16.55 -2.45 -0.67
C ILE A 4 -17.60 -3.33 -0.02
N THR A 5 -17.20 -4.48 0.54
CA THR A 5 -18.11 -5.45 1.13
C THR A 5 -17.91 -5.46 2.64
N ASP A 6 -18.95 -5.16 3.42
CA ASP A 6 -18.89 -5.30 4.87
C ASP A 6 -18.96 -6.79 5.22
N GLY A 7 -17.97 -7.25 5.99
CA GLY A 7 -17.84 -8.64 6.36
C GLY A 7 -16.83 -8.83 7.48
N PRO A 8 -16.62 -10.11 7.94
CA PRO A 8 -15.69 -10.39 9.03
C PRO A 8 -14.27 -9.89 8.76
N ASP A 9 -13.77 -10.06 7.54
CA ASP A 9 -12.41 -9.66 7.18
C ASP A 9 -12.24 -8.15 7.28
N ARG A 10 -13.20 -7.39 6.73
CA ARG A 10 -13.16 -5.93 6.81
C ARG A 10 -13.20 -5.45 8.25
N ARG A 11 -14.06 -6.06 9.08
CA ARG A 11 -14.16 -5.71 10.50
C ARG A 11 -12.87 -6.06 11.25
N ASN A 12 -12.24 -7.16 10.92
CA ASN A 12 -10.95 -7.55 11.51
C ASN A 12 -9.85 -6.56 11.17
N TRP A 13 -9.77 -6.12 9.92
CA TRP A 13 -8.81 -5.09 9.51
C TRP A 13 -9.05 -3.77 10.24
N GLN A 14 -10.31 -3.37 10.37
CA GLN A 14 -10.67 -2.16 11.08
C GLN A 14 -10.34 -2.25 12.57
N GLN A 15 -10.56 -3.41 13.18
CA GLN A 15 -10.20 -3.64 14.60
C GLN A 15 -8.69 -3.59 14.80
N LEU A 16 -7.93 -4.20 13.91
CA LEU A 16 -6.48 -4.14 13.94
C LEU A 16 -5.97 -2.70 13.84
N ALA A 17 -6.55 -1.91 12.95
CA ALA A 17 -6.21 -0.49 12.83
C ALA A 17 -6.48 0.28 14.13
N ARG A 18 -7.64 0.04 14.77
CA ARG A 18 -7.96 0.65 16.05
C ARG A 18 -6.95 0.29 17.14
N ASN A 19 -6.51 -0.97 17.17
CA ASN A 19 -5.50 -1.42 18.12
C ASN A 19 -4.16 -0.71 17.89
N ILE A 20 -3.75 -0.55 16.63
CA ILE A 20 -2.53 0.17 16.27
C ILE A 20 -2.63 1.64 16.69
N LEU A 21 -3.73 2.30 16.36
CA LEU A 21 -3.94 3.71 16.67
C LEU A 21 -4.07 3.96 18.19
N GLY A 22 -4.51 2.94 18.94
CA GLY A 22 -4.54 3.00 20.40
C GLY A 22 -3.17 3.05 21.04
N CYS A 23 -2.13 2.55 20.36
CA CYS A 23 -0.75 2.60 20.84
C CYS A 23 -0.04 3.87 20.35
N ALA A 24 -0.03 4.08 19.03
CA ALA A 24 0.57 5.27 18.40
C ALA A 24 0.12 5.33 16.95
N ARG A 25 -0.12 6.54 16.43
CA ARG A 25 -0.41 6.71 15.01
C ARG A 25 0.88 6.52 14.22
N PRO A 26 0.94 5.59 13.27
CA PRO A 26 2.13 5.41 12.46
C PRO A 26 2.36 6.63 11.56
N ARG A 27 3.62 7.02 11.37
CA ARG A 27 4.00 8.13 10.51
C ARG A 27 4.00 7.72 9.04
N ALA A 28 4.27 6.45 8.79
CA ALA A 28 4.28 5.88 7.45
C ALA A 28 4.04 4.37 7.54
N ILE A 29 3.68 3.77 6.41
CA ILE A 29 3.46 2.33 6.31
C ILE A 29 4.30 1.82 5.15
N LEU A 30 5.10 0.78 5.42
CA LEU A 30 5.82 0.06 4.39
C LEU A 30 4.97 -1.14 3.94
N SER A 31 4.54 -1.14 2.69
CA SER A 31 3.77 -2.24 2.12
C SER A 31 4.64 -3.04 1.17
N ILE A 32 4.70 -4.35 1.39
CA ILE A 32 5.42 -5.28 0.51
C ILE A 32 4.37 -6.00 -0.33
N SER A 33 4.35 -5.74 -1.64
CA SER A 33 3.31 -6.29 -2.50
C SER A 33 3.76 -7.56 -3.21
N ALA A 34 2.94 -8.60 -3.10
CA ALA A 34 3.11 -9.83 -3.87
C ALA A 34 2.62 -9.69 -5.31
N HIS A 35 1.95 -8.58 -5.65
CA HIS A 35 1.43 -8.32 -6.99
C HIS A 35 2.39 -7.53 -7.86
N TRP A 36 3.48 -7.06 -7.29
CA TRP A 36 4.49 -6.29 -8.00
C TRP A 36 5.74 -7.13 -8.18
N GLU A 37 5.99 -7.52 -9.41
CA GLU A 37 7.17 -8.30 -9.77
C GLU A 37 8.17 -7.42 -10.52
N SER A 38 9.44 -7.64 -10.28
CA SER A 38 10.51 -6.96 -10.98
C SER A 38 11.54 -7.97 -11.48
N ASP A 39 12.27 -7.60 -12.52
CA ASP A 39 13.27 -8.45 -13.12
C ASP A 39 14.67 -7.99 -12.66
N GLY A 40 15.20 -8.68 -11.68
CA GLY A 40 16.56 -8.47 -11.16
C GLY A 40 16.64 -7.58 -9.94
N ALA A 41 16.19 -6.34 -10.02
CA ALA A 41 16.29 -5.37 -8.91
C ALA A 41 15.11 -5.46 -7.96
N THR A 42 15.34 -5.08 -6.71
CA THR A 42 14.26 -4.79 -5.76
C THR A 42 13.80 -3.35 -5.98
N LEU A 43 12.51 -3.16 -6.21
CA LEU A 43 11.95 -1.85 -6.51
C LEU A 43 11.19 -1.27 -5.31
N LEU A 44 11.34 0.02 -5.12
CA LEU A 44 10.68 0.79 -4.10
C LEU A 44 10.00 1.99 -4.76
N THR A 45 8.73 2.26 -4.45
CA THR A 45 8.06 3.43 -5.01
C THR A 45 8.70 4.70 -4.50
N GLY A 46 9.08 5.59 -5.41
CA GLY A 46 9.78 6.82 -5.10
C GLY A 46 8.94 8.09 -5.27
N GLN A 47 7.66 7.96 -5.61
CA GLN A 47 6.79 9.09 -5.90
C GLN A 47 6.24 9.73 -4.64
N GLU A 48 6.07 11.05 -4.67
CA GLU A 48 5.37 11.76 -3.59
C GLU A 48 3.88 11.39 -3.56
N PHE A 49 3.28 11.19 -4.74
CA PHE A 49 1.87 10.83 -4.88
C PHE A 49 1.74 9.58 -5.75
N PRO A 50 2.01 8.38 -5.19
CA PRO A 50 1.88 7.16 -5.97
C PRO A 50 0.42 6.94 -6.39
N PRO A 51 0.16 6.55 -7.66
CA PRO A 51 -1.20 6.33 -8.13
C PRO A 51 -1.81 5.08 -7.50
N THR A 52 -3.14 5.06 -7.43
CA THR A 52 -3.89 3.85 -7.07
C THR A 52 -3.97 2.97 -8.32
N ILE A 53 -3.47 1.74 -8.23
CA ILE A 53 -3.42 0.80 -9.36
C ILE A 53 -4.53 -0.22 -9.24
N HIS A 54 -5.29 -0.42 -10.31
CA HIS A 54 -6.37 -1.38 -10.40
C HIS A 54 -5.92 -2.58 -11.24
N ASP A 55 -5.06 -3.41 -10.66
CA ASP A 55 -4.36 -4.51 -11.31
C ASP A 55 -5.16 -5.83 -11.24
N PHE A 56 -6.46 -5.77 -11.57
CA PHE A 56 -7.37 -6.91 -11.51
C PHE A 56 -8.42 -6.82 -12.61
N ARG A 57 -9.15 -7.93 -12.80
CA ARG A 57 -10.21 -8.05 -13.80
C ARG A 57 -11.41 -8.80 -13.21
N GLY A 58 -12.59 -8.62 -13.82
CA GLY A 58 -13.78 -9.40 -13.49
C GLY A 58 -14.50 -8.98 -12.23
N PHE A 59 -14.18 -7.79 -11.69
CA PHE A 59 -14.83 -7.24 -10.51
C PHE A 59 -15.77 -6.10 -10.88
N PRO A 60 -16.70 -5.72 -9.96
CA PRO A 60 -17.62 -4.60 -10.19
C PRO A 60 -16.89 -3.28 -10.46
N GLN A 61 -17.53 -2.40 -11.22
CA GLN A 61 -16.97 -1.09 -11.55
C GLN A 61 -16.64 -0.29 -10.29
N GLU A 62 -17.38 -0.47 -9.20
CA GLU A 62 -17.11 0.19 -7.92
C GLU A 62 -15.67 0.01 -7.45
N LEU A 63 -15.07 -1.16 -7.70
CA LEU A 63 -13.68 -1.41 -7.31
C LEU A 63 -12.70 -0.64 -8.19
N PHE A 64 -13.04 -0.42 -9.47
CA PHE A 64 -12.20 0.37 -10.37
C PHE A 64 -12.28 1.87 -10.09
N ASP A 65 -13.34 2.30 -9.41
CA ASP A 65 -13.53 3.70 -9.03
C ASP A 65 -12.85 4.08 -7.72
N ILE A 66 -12.36 3.09 -6.96
CA ILE A 66 -11.71 3.33 -5.69
C ILE A 66 -10.38 4.04 -5.89
N GLN A 67 -10.15 5.08 -5.08
CA GLN A 67 -8.88 5.78 -4.99
C GLN A 67 -8.37 5.73 -3.55
N TYR A 68 -7.06 5.57 -3.41
CA TYR A 68 -6.41 5.63 -2.11
C TYR A 68 -5.22 6.60 -2.22
N PRO A 69 -5.47 7.91 -2.06
CA PRO A 69 -4.47 8.94 -2.35
C PRO A 69 -3.49 9.15 -1.18
N ALA A 70 -2.83 8.08 -0.75
CA ALA A 70 -1.79 8.17 0.26
C ALA A 70 -0.52 8.75 -0.36
N ARG A 71 0.18 9.57 0.43
CA ARG A 71 1.44 10.16 0.00
C ARG A 71 2.59 9.20 0.27
N GLY A 72 3.60 9.24 -0.60
CA GLY A 72 4.88 8.62 -0.32
C GLY A 72 5.59 9.37 0.81
N ASP A 73 6.48 8.67 1.51
CA ASP A 73 7.24 9.24 2.62
C ASP A 73 8.73 9.18 2.27
N ALA A 74 9.30 10.34 1.95
CA ALA A 74 10.70 10.42 1.52
C ALA A 74 11.67 9.95 2.62
N ALA A 75 11.35 10.21 3.88
CA ALA A 75 12.18 9.77 5.00
C ALA A 75 12.19 8.24 5.13
N LEU A 76 11.03 7.61 4.98
CA LEU A 76 10.93 6.15 4.99
C LEU A 76 11.66 5.53 3.79
N ILE A 77 11.50 6.11 2.60
CA ILE A 77 12.18 5.66 1.39
C ILE A 77 13.70 5.67 1.61
N GLN A 78 14.23 6.75 2.15
CA GLN A 78 15.66 6.88 2.44
C GLN A 78 16.10 5.86 3.49
N ARG A 79 15.30 5.67 4.53
CA ARG A 79 15.59 4.72 5.60
C ARG A 79 15.66 3.29 5.08
N VAL A 80 14.70 2.89 4.24
CA VAL A 80 14.67 1.54 3.64
C VAL A 80 15.88 1.36 2.72
N THR A 81 16.18 2.35 1.91
CA THR A 81 17.33 2.32 1.00
C THR A 81 18.63 2.15 1.79
N ASP A 82 18.80 2.88 2.88
CA ASP A 82 20.00 2.78 3.73
C ASP A 82 20.12 1.42 4.41
N LEU A 83 18.99 0.87 4.92
CA LEU A 83 18.98 -0.41 5.60
C LEU A 83 19.28 -1.57 4.64
N LEU A 84 18.96 -1.43 3.36
CA LEU A 84 19.18 -2.44 2.33
C LEU A 84 20.35 -2.09 1.42
N SER A 85 21.33 -1.37 1.91
CA SER A 85 22.45 -0.87 1.12
C SER A 85 23.29 -1.94 0.42
N GLY A 86 23.22 -3.20 0.88
CA GLY A 86 23.87 -4.35 0.22
C GLY A 86 23.05 -4.98 -0.88
N ALA A 87 21.79 -4.56 -1.08
CA ALA A 87 20.90 -5.10 -2.10
C ALA A 87 20.83 -4.14 -3.30
N ASP A 88 20.38 -4.69 -4.44
CA ASP A 88 20.17 -3.91 -5.65
C ASP A 88 18.78 -3.26 -5.57
N ILE A 89 18.74 -2.02 -5.08
CA ILE A 89 17.50 -1.26 -4.85
C ILE A 89 17.43 -0.11 -5.85
N ASP A 90 16.30 -0.05 -6.59
CA ASP A 90 15.99 1.07 -7.47
C ASP A 90 14.65 1.71 -7.07
N LEU A 91 14.53 3.02 -7.27
CA LEU A 91 13.26 3.72 -7.08
C LEU A 91 12.44 3.66 -8.36
N SER A 92 11.16 3.30 -8.21
CA SER A 92 10.21 3.27 -9.33
C SER A 92 9.28 4.47 -9.24
N HIS A 93 9.06 5.11 -10.39
CA HIS A 93 8.10 6.20 -10.54
C HIS A 93 6.93 5.78 -11.45
N GLU A 94 6.77 4.49 -11.72
CA GLU A 94 5.74 3.93 -12.59
C GLU A 94 4.68 3.14 -11.84
N TRP A 95 5.12 2.36 -10.85
CA TRP A 95 4.18 1.57 -10.03
C TRP A 95 3.69 2.41 -8.86
N GLY A 96 2.50 2.12 -8.39
CA GLY A 96 1.91 2.83 -7.26
C GLY A 96 1.35 1.85 -6.24
N LEU A 97 0.18 2.18 -5.70
CA LEU A 97 -0.50 1.35 -4.70
C LEU A 97 -1.43 0.38 -5.41
N ASP A 98 -1.02 -0.88 -5.51
CA ASP A 98 -1.79 -1.92 -6.17
C ASP A 98 -2.93 -2.43 -5.27
N HIS A 99 -3.80 -3.29 -5.81
CA HIS A 99 -4.99 -3.74 -5.07
C HIS A 99 -4.64 -4.57 -3.84
N GLY A 100 -3.49 -5.24 -3.83
CA GLY A 100 -3.02 -5.95 -2.64
C GLY A 100 -2.72 -5.01 -1.49
N THR A 101 -2.36 -3.77 -1.80
CA THR A 101 -2.06 -2.73 -0.83
C THR A 101 -3.33 -1.96 -0.41
N TRP A 102 -4.03 -1.34 -1.37
CA TRP A 102 -5.14 -0.46 -1.00
C TRP A 102 -6.39 -1.22 -0.52
N SER A 103 -6.59 -2.47 -0.95
CA SER A 103 -7.75 -3.25 -0.50
C SER A 103 -7.70 -3.55 0.99
N VAL A 104 -6.52 -3.60 1.58
CA VAL A 104 -6.31 -3.78 3.02
C VAL A 104 -6.21 -2.44 3.74
N LEU A 105 -5.41 -1.51 3.22
CA LEU A 105 -5.13 -0.24 3.89
C LEU A 105 -6.31 0.71 3.90
N LYS A 106 -7.14 0.71 2.86
CA LYS A 106 -8.30 1.62 2.82
C LYS A 106 -9.32 1.34 3.93
N PRO A 107 -9.70 0.08 4.22
CA PRO A 107 -10.55 -0.20 5.39
C PRO A 107 -9.85 0.12 6.72
N MET A 108 -8.54 -0.10 6.82
CA MET A 108 -7.77 0.13 8.05
C MET A 108 -7.55 1.62 8.32
N PHE A 109 -7.11 2.33 7.31
CA PHE A 109 -6.72 3.74 7.40
C PHE A 109 -7.34 4.50 6.23
N PRO A 110 -8.64 4.84 6.31
CA PRO A 110 -9.34 5.48 5.18
C PRO A 110 -8.86 6.89 4.86
N LYS A 111 -7.99 7.46 5.71
CA LYS A 111 -7.41 8.80 5.51
C LYS A 111 -5.89 8.76 5.66
#